data_0d7e7b458825d6e44e82ef1aeed5cd0b
#
_entry.id   0d7e7b458825d6e44e82ef1aeed5cd0b
#
_cell.length_a   1.000
_cell.length_b   1.000
_cell.length_c   1.000
_cell.angle_alpha   90.00
_cell.angle_beta   90.00
_cell.angle_gamma   90.00
#
_symmetry.space_group_name_H-M   'P 1'
#
loop_
_entity.id
_entity.type
_entity.pdbx_description
1 polymer ?
#
loop_
_entity_poly.entity_id
_entity_poly.type
_entity_poly.pdbx_seq_one_letter_code
_entity_poly.pdbx_strand_id
1 'polypeptide(L)'
;LENADSGTVIFNGKKNAGIYEIGALIETPAIYMNLSAYDNLKTRALLYDISDERINEVLNLIGLSNTGKKKAGSFSLGMKQRLGLGMAIITSPDLLILDEPTNGLDPDGIKELLNLMISLKKSGMTILLSSHQLYEVSKVADKVVILHDGQIFYDGSNVQSDDLESLFIRIVHGGDAIW
;
A
#
# COMPACT_ATOMS: atom_id res chain seq x y z
N LEU A 1 8.86 -13.02 -6.68
CA LEU A 1 7.75 -13.63 -5.93
C LEU A 1 7.98 -15.13 -5.89
N GLU A 2 8.02 -15.69 -4.69
CA GLU A 2 8.16 -17.14 -4.49
C GLU A 2 6.81 -17.82 -4.68
N ASN A 3 6.83 -19.07 -5.13
CA ASN A 3 5.63 -19.89 -5.17
C ASN A 3 5.38 -20.48 -3.77
N ALA A 4 4.10 -20.63 -3.42
CA ALA A 4 3.75 -21.33 -2.18
C ALA A 4 4.17 -22.81 -2.26
N ASP A 5 4.82 -23.32 -1.20
CA ASP A 5 5.21 -24.74 -1.13
C ASP A 5 3.98 -25.65 -1.09
N SER A 6 2.89 -25.18 -0.52
CA SER A 6 1.61 -25.89 -0.44
C SER A 6 0.43 -24.93 -0.34
N GLY A 7 -0.78 -25.44 -0.52
CA GLY A 7 -2.01 -24.66 -0.45
C GLY A 7 -2.38 -23.99 -1.76
N THR A 8 -3.38 -23.10 -1.71
CA THR A 8 -3.92 -22.43 -2.90
C THR A 8 -4.25 -20.97 -2.56
N VAL A 9 -3.79 -20.06 -3.39
CA VAL A 9 -4.18 -18.66 -3.34
C VAL A 9 -5.33 -18.45 -4.34
N ILE A 10 -6.45 -17.90 -3.86
CA ILE A 10 -7.62 -17.57 -4.67
C ILE A 10 -7.88 -16.08 -4.56
N PHE A 11 -7.97 -15.40 -5.71
CA PHE A 11 -8.33 -14.00 -5.80
C PHE A 11 -9.52 -13.83 -6.74
N ASN A 12 -10.59 -13.17 -6.30
CA ASN A 12 -11.84 -12.99 -7.05
C ASN A 12 -12.37 -14.33 -7.62
N GLY A 13 -12.26 -15.43 -6.84
CA GLY A 13 -12.69 -16.78 -7.26
C GLY A 13 -11.78 -17.46 -8.27
N LYS A 14 -10.64 -16.87 -8.65
CA LYS A 14 -9.66 -17.43 -9.60
C LYS A 14 -8.38 -17.82 -8.89
N LYS A 15 -7.72 -18.89 -9.35
CA LYS A 15 -6.39 -19.29 -8.85
C LYS A 15 -5.26 -18.35 -9.25
N ASN A 16 -5.43 -17.59 -10.34
CA ASN A 16 -4.46 -16.61 -10.80
C ASN A 16 -5.17 -15.26 -10.96
N ALA A 17 -4.68 -14.25 -10.28
CA ALA A 17 -5.12 -12.86 -10.49
C ALA A 17 -4.61 -12.36 -11.85
N GLY A 18 -5.42 -11.57 -12.54
CA GLY A 18 -4.96 -10.83 -13.71
C GLY A 18 -3.94 -9.75 -13.32
N ILE A 19 -3.03 -9.44 -14.23
CA ILE A 19 -1.96 -8.44 -14.02
C ILE A 19 -2.51 -7.03 -13.70
N TYR A 20 -3.76 -6.76 -14.03
CA TYR A 20 -4.46 -5.49 -13.78
C TYR A 20 -5.20 -5.45 -12.44
N GLU A 21 -5.47 -6.61 -11.86
CA GLU A 21 -6.32 -6.74 -10.68
C GLU A 21 -5.56 -6.46 -9.37
N ILE A 22 -4.21 -6.46 -9.43
CA ILE A 22 -3.35 -6.23 -8.25
C ILE A 22 -2.36 -5.10 -8.52
N GLY A 23 -2.39 -4.07 -7.67
CA GLY A 23 -1.34 -3.07 -7.55
C GLY A 23 -0.41 -3.41 -6.38
N ALA A 24 0.86 -3.07 -6.48
CA ALA A 24 1.80 -3.29 -5.39
C ALA A 24 2.80 -2.14 -5.25
N LEU A 25 3.11 -1.79 -4.00
CA LEU A 25 4.21 -0.92 -3.61
C LEU A 25 5.00 -1.66 -2.52
N ILE A 26 6.21 -2.11 -2.88
CA ILE A 26 7.05 -2.92 -2.00
C ILE A 26 8.27 -2.10 -1.62
N GLU A 27 8.38 -1.76 -0.34
CA GLU A 27 9.44 -0.95 0.26
C GLU A 27 9.74 0.35 -0.53
N THR A 28 10.62 0.28 -1.51
CA THR A 28 11.07 1.45 -2.27
C THR A 28 10.29 1.59 -3.57
N PRO A 29 9.69 2.77 -3.86
CA PRO A 29 8.95 3.00 -5.08
C PRO A 29 9.82 2.80 -6.34
N ALA A 30 9.36 1.92 -7.24
CA ALA A 30 9.99 1.70 -8.55
C ALA A 30 9.63 2.84 -9.51
N ILE A 31 10.28 4.01 -9.35
CA ILE A 31 10.04 5.23 -10.13
C ILE A 31 11.30 5.66 -10.89
N TYR A 32 11.10 6.31 -12.02
CA TYR A 32 12.18 6.89 -12.82
C TYR A 32 12.54 8.28 -12.29
N MET A 33 13.69 8.39 -11.62
CA MET A 33 14.14 9.63 -10.96
C MET A 33 14.37 10.80 -11.91
N ASN A 34 14.67 10.52 -13.17
CA ASN A 34 14.90 11.50 -14.25
C ASN A 34 13.63 11.95 -14.97
N LEU A 35 12.46 11.40 -14.61
CA LEU A 35 11.18 11.76 -15.18
C LEU A 35 10.35 12.61 -14.20
N SER A 36 9.35 13.35 -14.73
CA SER A 36 8.34 14.03 -13.91
C SER A 36 7.35 13.03 -13.30
N ALA A 37 6.47 13.49 -12.38
CA ALA A 37 5.40 12.65 -11.87
C ALA A 37 4.47 12.18 -13.00
N TYR A 38 4.08 13.10 -13.89
CA TYR A 38 3.27 12.79 -15.06
C TYR A 38 3.94 11.74 -15.96
N ASP A 39 5.22 11.96 -16.32
CA ASP A 39 5.94 11.04 -17.22
C ASP A 39 6.12 9.64 -16.58
N ASN A 40 6.35 9.56 -15.27
CA ASN A 40 6.37 8.28 -14.55
C ASN A 40 5.04 7.52 -14.73
N LEU A 41 3.90 8.17 -14.44
CA LEU A 41 2.59 7.56 -14.64
C LEU A 41 2.35 7.23 -16.12
N LYS A 42 2.79 8.08 -17.04
CA LYS A 42 2.65 7.85 -18.48
C LYS A 42 3.39 6.59 -18.96
N THR A 43 4.58 6.28 -18.39
CA THR A 43 5.28 5.03 -18.75
C THR A 43 4.40 3.81 -18.47
N ARG A 44 3.71 3.81 -17.34
CA ARG A 44 2.81 2.72 -16.95
C ARG A 44 1.52 2.74 -17.77
N ALA A 45 0.96 3.92 -18.00
CA ALA A 45 -0.24 4.11 -18.80
C ALA A 45 -0.09 3.56 -20.23
N LEU A 46 1.08 3.76 -20.84
CA LEU A 46 1.39 3.23 -22.18
C LEU A 46 1.43 1.70 -22.23
N LEU A 47 1.83 1.03 -21.15
CA LEU A 47 1.85 -0.45 -21.09
C LEU A 47 0.46 -1.05 -21.02
N TYR A 48 -0.53 -0.28 -20.57
CA TYR A 48 -1.87 -0.76 -20.25
C TYR A 48 -2.98 -0.03 -21.02
N ASP A 49 -2.60 0.77 -22.02
CA ASP A 49 -3.52 1.57 -22.85
C ASP A 49 -4.46 2.47 -22.03
N ILE A 50 -3.88 3.12 -20.98
CA ILE A 50 -4.61 4.00 -20.06
C ILE A 50 -4.56 5.44 -20.59
N SER A 51 -5.68 6.13 -20.51
CA SER A 51 -5.83 7.49 -21.02
C SER A 51 -5.09 8.55 -20.19
N ASP A 52 -4.83 9.71 -20.79
CA ASP A 52 -4.19 10.84 -20.10
C ASP A 52 -5.11 11.46 -19.04
N GLU A 53 -6.42 11.35 -19.19
CA GLU A 53 -7.40 11.77 -18.17
C GLU A 53 -7.16 10.98 -16.88
N ARG A 54 -6.97 9.65 -16.99
CA ARG A 54 -6.68 8.81 -15.82
C ARG A 54 -5.36 9.17 -15.16
N ILE A 55 -4.34 9.54 -15.93
CA ILE A 55 -3.07 10.04 -15.35
C ILE A 55 -3.32 11.29 -14.50
N ASN A 56 -4.10 12.24 -15.02
CA ASN A 56 -4.41 13.47 -14.31
C ASN A 56 -5.27 13.23 -13.05
N GLU A 57 -6.23 12.30 -13.10
CA GLU A 57 -7.00 11.87 -11.93
C GLU A 57 -6.08 11.32 -10.83
N VAL A 58 -5.16 10.42 -11.20
CA VAL A 58 -4.21 9.82 -10.25
C VAL A 58 -3.28 10.88 -9.69
N LEU A 59 -2.74 11.81 -10.51
CA LEU A 59 -1.92 12.91 -10.03
C LEU A 59 -2.64 13.78 -8.99
N ASN A 60 -3.91 14.06 -9.22
CA ASN A 60 -4.73 14.80 -8.26
C ASN A 60 -4.92 14.00 -6.97
N LEU A 61 -5.25 12.71 -7.09
CA LEU A 61 -5.49 11.82 -5.95
C LEU A 61 -4.26 11.70 -5.04
N ILE A 62 -3.06 11.55 -5.63
CA ILE A 62 -1.80 11.45 -4.88
C ILE A 62 -1.19 12.82 -4.51
N GLY A 63 -1.86 13.93 -4.83
CA GLY A 63 -1.44 15.29 -4.48
C GLY A 63 -0.17 15.77 -5.19
N LEU A 64 0.08 15.32 -6.43
CA LEU A 64 1.27 15.68 -7.21
C LEU A 64 0.95 16.44 -8.51
N SER A 65 -0.29 16.86 -8.74
CA SER A 65 -0.72 17.61 -9.94
C SER A 65 0.06 18.92 -10.13
N ASN A 66 0.46 19.58 -9.05
CA ASN A 66 1.16 20.87 -9.09
C ASN A 66 2.69 20.76 -9.25
N THR A 67 3.24 19.56 -9.46
CA THR A 67 4.68 19.37 -9.60
C THR A 67 5.23 19.68 -10.99
N GLY A 68 4.35 19.77 -12.00
CA GLY A 68 4.70 20.11 -13.37
C GLY A 68 5.81 19.24 -13.94
N LYS A 69 6.86 19.87 -14.47
CA LYS A 69 8.04 19.18 -15.04
C LYS A 69 9.14 18.87 -14.04
N LYS A 70 8.90 19.05 -12.72
CA LYS A 70 9.88 18.75 -11.68
C LYS A 70 10.21 17.26 -11.70
N LYS A 71 11.50 16.92 -11.70
CA LYS A 71 12.00 15.54 -11.73
C LYS A 71 11.75 14.83 -10.40
N ALA A 72 11.33 13.56 -10.44
CA ALA A 72 11.08 12.75 -9.25
C ALA A 72 12.32 12.58 -8.36
N GLY A 73 13.53 12.67 -8.93
CA GLY A 73 14.77 12.67 -8.17
C GLY A 73 14.88 13.78 -7.11
N SER A 74 14.20 14.93 -7.34
CA SER A 74 14.16 16.06 -6.40
C SER A 74 12.93 16.08 -5.48
N PHE A 75 12.12 15.02 -5.47
CA PHE A 75 10.98 14.88 -4.57
C PHE A 75 11.43 14.49 -3.16
N SER A 76 10.66 14.90 -2.15
CA SER A 76 10.79 14.35 -0.80
C SER A 76 10.48 12.85 -0.81
N LEU A 77 10.85 12.14 0.23
CA LEU A 77 10.55 10.71 0.35
C LEU A 77 9.02 10.47 0.28
N GLY A 78 8.23 11.26 1.00
CA GLY A 78 6.77 11.18 0.97
C GLY A 78 6.18 11.44 -0.42
N MET A 79 6.72 12.39 -1.19
CA MET A 79 6.31 12.58 -2.60
C MET A 79 6.66 11.38 -3.47
N LYS A 80 7.82 10.75 -3.25
CA LYS A 80 8.23 9.53 -3.98
C LYS A 80 7.30 8.36 -3.63
N GLN A 81 6.98 8.17 -2.34
CA GLN A 81 6.04 7.13 -1.90
C GLN A 81 4.66 7.33 -2.53
N ARG A 82 4.13 8.56 -2.50
CA ARG A 82 2.85 8.86 -3.16
C ARG A 82 2.88 8.64 -4.67
N LEU A 83 4.00 8.95 -5.33
CA LEU A 83 4.17 8.65 -6.76
C LEU A 83 4.20 7.13 -7.02
N GLY A 84 4.92 6.36 -6.21
CA GLY A 84 4.93 4.90 -6.26
C GLY A 84 3.54 4.30 -6.07
N LEU A 85 2.78 4.84 -5.11
CA LEU A 85 1.39 4.47 -4.91
C LEU A 85 0.54 4.80 -6.14
N GLY A 86 0.73 5.99 -6.75
CA GLY A 86 0.07 6.36 -8.01
C GLY A 86 0.37 5.37 -9.14
N MET A 87 1.62 4.93 -9.26
CA MET A 87 2.01 3.90 -10.21
C MET A 87 1.30 2.55 -9.95
N ALA A 88 1.09 2.20 -8.68
CA ALA A 88 0.40 0.96 -8.31
C ALA A 88 -1.11 1.01 -8.60
N ILE A 89 -1.75 2.18 -8.47
CA ILE A 89 -3.22 2.33 -8.60
C ILE A 89 -3.70 2.81 -9.96
N ILE A 90 -2.80 3.12 -10.90
CA ILE A 90 -3.19 3.71 -12.18
C ILE A 90 -4.10 2.79 -13.02
N THR A 91 -3.93 1.47 -12.87
CA THR A 91 -4.76 0.44 -13.51
C THR A 91 -6.11 0.24 -12.84
N SER A 92 -6.42 0.97 -11.76
CA SER A 92 -7.62 0.76 -10.92
C SER A 92 -7.73 -0.69 -10.39
N PRO A 93 -6.71 -1.20 -9.67
CA PRO A 93 -6.72 -2.58 -9.21
C PRO A 93 -7.79 -2.81 -8.12
N ASP A 94 -8.29 -4.05 -8.02
CA ASP A 94 -9.19 -4.46 -6.94
C ASP A 94 -8.46 -4.63 -5.61
N LEU A 95 -7.18 -5.02 -5.66
CA LEU A 95 -6.31 -5.22 -4.50
C LEU A 95 -5.04 -4.37 -4.64
N LEU A 96 -4.72 -3.64 -3.59
CA LEU A 96 -3.47 -2.91 -3.44
C LEU A 96 -2.65 -3.53 -2.32
N ILE A 97 -1.43 -3.96 -2.62
CA ILE A 97 -0.48 -4.51 -1.64
C ILE A 97 0.54 -3.44 -1.32
N LEU A 98 0.68 -3.12 -0.04
CA LEU A 98 1.60 -2.11 0.48
C LEU A 98 2.51 -2.76 1.53
N ASP A 99 3.81 -2.78 1.25
CA ASP A 99 4.80 -3.33 2.17
C ASP A 99 5.59 -2.19 2.80
N GLU A 100 5.40 -1.98 4.11
CA GLU A 100 6.03 -0.94 4.93
C GLU A 100 6.04 0.46 4.28
N PRO A 101 4.88 0.95 3.76
CA PRO A 101 4.85 2.14 2.89
C PRO A 101 5.20 3.46 3.61
N THR A 102 5.16 3.47 4.94
CA THR A 102 5.44 4.65 5.78
C THR A 102 6.88 4.75 6.25
N ASN A 103 7.69 3.72 5.97
CA ASN A 103 9.08 3.65 6.43
C ASN A 103 9.90 4.88 6.00
N GLY A 104 10.52 5.52 6.99
CA GLY A 104 11.40 6.68 6.79
C GLY A 104 10.68 7.99 6.47
N LEU A 105 9.34 8.02 6.48
CA LEU A 105 8.58 9.25 6.32
C LEU A 105 8.62 10.09 7.59
N ASP A 106 8.54 11.40 7.42
CA ASP A 106 8.26 12.32 8.50
C ASP A 106 6.77 12.26 8.92
N PRO A 107 6.39 12.79 10.09
CA PRO A 107 5.01 12.70 10.58
C PRO A 107 3.95 13.25 9.62
N ASP A 108 4.27 14.31 8.87
CA ASP A 108 3.34 14.89 7.89
C ASP A 108 3.18 13.96 6.68
N GLY A 109 4.27 13.38 6.18
CA GLY A 109 4.24 12.38 5.10
C GLY A 109 3.46 11.13 5.47
N ILE A 110 3.62 10.62 6.70
CA ILE A 110 2.82 9.51 7.24
C ILE A 110 1.34 9.86 7.20
N LYS A 111 0.96 11.01 7.77
CA LYS A 111 -0.43 11.46 7.81
C LYS A 111 -1.04 11.58 6.42
N GLU A 112 -0.31 12.17 5.46
CA GLU A 112 -0.76 12.30 4.07
C GLU A 112 -0.99 10.92 3.43
N LEU A 113 -0.07 9.96 3.64
CA LEU A 113 -0.17 8.63 3.09
C LEU A 113 -1.32 7.83 3.71
N LEU A 114 -1.52 7.89 5.05
CA LEU A 114 -2.65 7.26 5.73
C LEU A 114 -3.99 7.82 5.22
N ASN A 115 -4.11 9.13 5.05
CA ASN A 115 -5.32 9.76 4.50
C ASN A 115 -5.61 9.29 3.07
N LEU A 116 -4.57 9.12 2.25
CA LEU A 116 -4.70 8.60 0.90
C LEU A 116 -5.20 7.15 0.91
N MET A 117 -4.64 6.29 1.77
CA MET A 117 -5.13 4.91 1.94
C MET A 117 -6.60 4.87 2.37
N ILE A 118 -7.00 5.72 3.33
CA ILE A 118 -8.41 5.82 3.76
C ILE A 118 -9.31 6.25 2.59
N SER A 119 -8.86 7.17 1.74
CA SER A 119 -9.63 7.60 0.56
C SER A 119 -9.79 6.49 -0.46
N LEU A 120 -8.72 5.73 -0.73
CA LEU A 120 -8.75 4.56 -1.62
C LEU A 120 -9.69 3.47 -1.09
N LYS A 121 -9.61 3.17 0.22
CA LYS A 121 -10.55 2.23 0.88
C LYS A 121 -12.01 2.67 0.72
N LYS A 122 -12.30 3.95 0.93
CA LYS A 122 -13.67 4.50 0.75
C LYS A 122 -14.16 4.41 -0.69
N SER A 123 -13.30 4.41 -1.67
CA SER A 123 -13.65 4.20 -3.09
C SER A 123 -13.86 2.72 -3.46
N GLY A 124 -13.75 1.80 -2.49
CA GLY A 124 -14.01 0.37 -2.68
C GLY A 124 -12.77 -0.50 -2.92
N MET A 125 -11.56 0.10 -2.87
CA MET A 125 -10.31 -0.65 -3.04
C MET A 125 -10.01 -1.49 -1.80
N THR A 126 -9.66 -2.76 -2.00
CA THR A 126 -9.12 -3.60 -0.94
C THR A 126 -7.62 -3.32 -0.78
N ILE A 127 -7.17 -3.09 0.45
CA ILE A 127 -5.75 -2.80 0.74
C ILE A 127 -5.21 -3.85 1.70
N LEU A 128 -4.14 -4.53 1.30
CA LEU A 128 -3.32 -5.38 2.16
C LEU A 128 -2.05 -4.59 2.54
N LEU A 129 -1.94 -4.27 3.83
CA LEU A 129 -0.84 -3.46 4.37
C LEU A 129 0.01 -4.31 5.32
N SER A 130 1.33 -4.39 5.09
CA SER A 130 2.27 -4.78 6.12
C SER A 130 2.83 -3.54 6.82
N SER A 131 2.92 -3.58 8.13
CA SER A 131 3.58 -2.54 8.94
C SER A 131 3.95 -3.08 10.33
N HIS A 132 5.05 -2.60 10.87
CA HIS A 132 5.43 -2.82 12.27
C HIS A 132 4.96 -1.66 13.18
N GLN A 133 4.36 -0.62 12.61
CA GLN A 133 3.90 0.57 13.34
C GLN A 133 2.41 0.39 13.70
N LEU A 134 2.15 -0.19 14.87
CA LEU A 134 0.80 -0.57 15.32
C LEU A 134 -0.17 0.62 15.38
N TYR A 135 0.32 1.81 15.74
CA TYR A 135 -0.49 3.02 15.73
C TYR A 135 -1.05 3.34 14.34
N GLU A 136 -0.25 3.21 13.29
CA GLU A 136 -0.68 3.47 11.90
C GLU A 136 -1.70 2.42 11.46
N VAL A 137 -1.42 1.15 11.74
CA VAL A 137 -2.34 0.03 11.45
C VAL A 137 -3.70 0.28 12.09
N SER A 138 -3.72 0.68 13.38
CA SER A 138 -4.96 0.95 14.11
C SER A 138 -5.82 2.06 13.49
N LYS A 139 -5.22 2.98 12.73
CA LYS A 139 -5.95 4.10 12.07
C LYS A 139 -6.60 3.72 10.75
N VAL A 140 -6.07 2.75 10.03
CA VAL A 140 -6.49 2.47 8.64
C VAL A 140 -7.08 1.09 8.43
N ALA A 141 -6.68 0.09 9.23
CA ALA A 141 -7.12 -1.29 9.05
C ALA A 141 -8.55 -1.52 9.56
N ASP A 142 -9.31 -2.38 8.90
CA ASP A 142 -10.57 -2.93 9.41
C ASP A 142 -10.32 -4.29 10.09
N LYS A 143 -9.35 -5.05 9.56
CA LYS A 143 -8.94 -6.36 10.03
C LYS A 143 -7.43 -6.39 10.23
N VAL A 144 -6.98 -7.09 11.25
CA VAL A 144 -5.56 -7.25 11.58
C VAL A 144 -5.21 -8.73 11.63
N VAL A 145 -4.06 -9.07 11.06
CA VAL A 145 -3.44 -10.39 11.18
C VAL A 145 -2.06 -10.21 11.80
N ILE A 146 -1.78 -10.89 12.91
CA ILE A 146 -0.46 -10.86 13.55
C ILE A 146 0.26 -12.16 13.21
N LEU A 147 1.42 -12.00 12.56
CA LEU A 147 2.33 -13.08 12.21
C LEU A 147 3.56 -13.04 13.15
N HIS A 148 3.93 -14.18 13.71
CA HIS A 148 5.14 -14.34 14.49
C HIS A 148 5.74 -15.72 14.22
N ASP A 149 7.04 -15.80 13.96
CA ASP A 149 7.76 -17.04 13.63
C ASP A 149 7.07 -17.90 12.54
N GLY A 150 6.52 -17.23 11.51
CA GLY A 150 5.86 -17.90 10.39
C GLY A 150 4.46 -18.45 10.69
N GLN A 151 3.91 -18.17 11.87
CA GLN A 151 2.58 -18.61 12.29
C GLN A 151 1.63 -17.43 12.48
N ILE A 152 0.33 -17.65 12.24
CA ILE A 152 -0.71 -16.69 12.55
C ILE A 152 -1.08 -16.85 14.03
N PHE A 153 -0.91 -15.79 14.81
CA PHE A 153 -1.27 -15.72 16.22
C PHE A 153 -2.56 -14.94 16.48
N TYR A 154 -2.94 -14.09 15.56
CA TYR A 154 -4.21 -13.36 15.61
C TYR A 154 -4.74 -13.14 14.18
N ASP A 155 -6.02 -13.33 14.01
CA ASP A 155 -6.78 -13.01 12.79
C ASP A 155 -8.16 -12.49 13.20
N GLY A 156 -8.33 -11.17 13.22
CA GLY A 156 -9.57 -10.56 13.74
C GLY A 156 -9.77 -9.11 13.33
N SER A 157 -10.87 -8.56 13.85
CA SER A 157 -11.17 -7.14 13.64
C SER A 157 -10.11 -6.26 14.28
N ASN A 158 -9.88 -5.10 13.68
CA ASN A 158 -9.00 -4.10 14.27
C ASN A 158 -9.55 -3.64 15.64
N VAL A 159 -8.65 -3.44 16.57
CA VAL A 159 -8.91 -2.92 17.91
C VAL A 159 -8.28 -1.53 18.06
N GLN A 160 -8.61 -0.81 19.13
CA GLN A 160 -7.97 0.49 19.38
C GLN A 160 -6.46 0.33 19.57
N SER A 161 -5.70 1.40 19.30
CA SER A 161 -4.22 1.34 19.25
C SER A 161 -3.58 0.73 20.51
N ASP A 162 -4.04 1.13 21.69
CA ASP A 162 -3.48 0.66 22.99
C ASP A 162 -3.79 -0.83 23.23
N ASP A 163 -4.97 -1.28 22.78
CA ASP A 163 -5.35 -2.69 22.82
C ASP A 163 -4.55 -3.51 21.80
N LEU A 164 -4.27 -2.95 20.62
CA LEU A 164 -3.47 -3.62 19.58
C LEU A 164 -2.02 -3.79 20.01
N GLU A 165 -1.42 -2.77 20.63
CA GLU A 165 -0.07 -2.85 21.20
C GLU A 165 0.01 -3.89 22.31
N SER A 166 -0.94 -3.86 23.26
CA SER A 166 -1.04 -4.83 24.34
C SER A 166 -1.22 -6.26 23.83
N LEU A 167 -2.02 -6.44 22.78
CA LEU A 167 -2.23 -7.71 22.11
C LEU A 167 -0.94 -8.21 21.46
N PHE A 168 -0.25 -7.36 20.72
CA PHE A 168 1.01 -7.67 20.04
C PHE A 168 2.08 -8.08 21.04
N ILE A 169 2.26 -7.32 22.15
CA ILE A 169 3.24 -7.62 23.19
C ILE A 169 2.96 -8.97 23.83
N ARG A 170 1.69 -9.28 24.14
CA ARG A 170 1.33 -10.60 24.71
C ARG A 170 1.67 -11.75 23.76
N ILE A 171 1.42 -11.59 22.45
CA ILE A 171 1.71 -12.61 21.45
C ILE A 171 3.22 -12.82 21.34
N VAL A 172 3.99 -11.75 21.17
CA VAL A 172 5.44 -11.83 20.93
C VAL A 172 6.22 -12.27 22.16
N HIS A 173 5.78 -11.89 23.37
CA HIS A 173 6.46 -12.19 24.62
C HIS A 173 5.76 -13.23 25.51
N GLY A 174 4.49 -13.54 25.28
CA GLY A 174 3.69 -14.46 26.08
C GLY A 174 3.46 -15.85 25.47
N GLY A 175 3.65 -16.03 24.18
CA GLY A 175 3.70 -17.35 23.52
C GLY A 175 2.40 -18.10 23.30
N ASP A 176 1.23 -17.57 23.70
CA ASP A 176 -0.05 -18.25 23.49
C ASP A 176 -0.85 -17.61 22.36
N ALA A 177 -1.18 -18.39 21.32
CA ALA A 177 -2.06 -17.98 20.23
C ALA A 177 -3.49 -17.71 20.77
N ILE A 178 -4.06 -16.56 20.41
CA ILE A 178 -5.44 -16.19 20.75
C ILE A 178 -6.25 -16.25 19.47
N TRP A 179 -7.05 -17.31 19.37
CA TRP A 179 -8.02 -17.54 18.26
C TRP A 179 -9.38 -16.94 18.61
#